data_0c1f8341f09e4f96c9a37f0c28d1ac97
#
_entry.id   0c1f8341f09e4f96c9a37f0c28d1ac97
#
_cell.length_a   1.000
_cell.length_b   1.000
_cell.length_c   1.000
_cell.angle_alpha   90.00
_cell.angle_beta   90.00
_cell.angle_gamma   90.00
#
_symmetry.space_group_name_H-M   'P 1'
#
loop_
_entity.id
_entity.type
_entity.pdbx_description
1 polymer ?
#
loop_
_entity_poly.entity_id
_entity_poly.type
_entity_poly.pdbx_seq_one_letter_code
_entity_poly.pdbx_strand_id
1 'polypeptide(L)'
;MAKAKTVYSCTECGGLSTKWQGQCPSCMAWNTLVESIAETSSASRFAPLAAASTIQKLKEVEAAETPRQATGIGEFDRVLGGGLVPGGVVLIGGDPGIGKSTLLLQTLCHLGNKSKTLYISGEESAQQIAMRAKRLGLDASSLDLLAEINLEKIVATLQAHKPDVAVIDSIQTVYSEALQSAPGSVAQVRECSAQLTRAAKQLGISVILVGHVTKEGALAGPRVLEHIVDTVLYFEGDPNSSFRLIRAFKNRFGAVNELGVFAMTEKGLREVSNPSALFLSHHAEEVAGSCITVTQEGTRPLLVEVQALVDEAHAPNPKRLCVGLEQNRLAMLLAVLHRHAGVACFDQDVFVNAVGGVKISEPAVDLAVLLSIVSSLKNKALNNKLIVFGEVGLAGEVRPVQRGQERLKEAAKLGFTHAIVPKANAPKQPIQGMQVFGVDRLEQALNKVREL
;
A
#
# COMPACT_ATOMS: atom_id res chain seq x y z
N MET A 1 -5.08 11.68 -52.37
CA MET A 1 -4.44 11.81 -51.05
C MET A 1 -5.50 12.21 -50.04
N ALA A 2 -5.93 11.33 -49.16
CA ALA A 2 -6.92 11.62 -48.11
C ALA A 2 -6.24 12.53 -47.07
N LYS A 3 -6.83 13.70 -46.76
CA LYS A 3 -6.37 14.59 -45.70
C LYS A 3 -6.41 13.85 -44.38
N ALA A 4 -5.27 13.76 -43.67
CA ALA A 4 -5.21 13.23 -42.31
C ALA A 4 -6.20 14.00 -41.42
N LYS A 5 -7.11 13.28 -40.75
CA LYS A 5 -8.06 13.89 -39.82
C LYS A 5 -7.34 14.14 -38.50
N THR A 6 -7.22 15.39 -38.12
CA THR A 6 -6.71 15.80 -36.82
C THR A 6 -7.70 15.43 -35.73
N VAL A 7 -7.22 14.81 -34.65
CA VAL A 7 -7.96 14.56 -33.40
C VAL A 7 -7.14 15.09 -32.23
N TYR A 8 -7.79 15.36 -31.14
CA TYR A 8 -7.16 15.82 -29.89
C TYR A 8 -7.24 14.73 -28.82
N SER A 9 -6.10 14.38 -28.26
CA SER A 9 -6.02 13.39 -27.19
C SER A 9 -5.72 14.06 -25.85
N CYS A 10 -6.41 13.63 -24.79
CA CYS A 10 -6.19 14.13 -23.43
C CYS A 10 -4.94 13.51 -22.84
N THR A 11 -4.03 14.32 -22.31
CA THR A 11 -2.80 13.86 -21.64
C THR A 11 -3.08 13.19 -20.31
N GLU A 12 -4.22 13.47 -19.66
CA GLU A 12 -4.60 12.90 -18.36
C GLU A 12 -5.32 11.56 -18.47
N CYS A 13 -6.29 11.42 -19.38
CA CYS A 13 -7.13 10.23 -19.46
C CYS A 13 -7.06 9.47 -20.78
N GLY A 14 -6.34 10.00 -21.79
CA GLY A 14 -6.27 9.42 -23.13
C GLY A 14 -7.58 9.52 -23.93
N GLY A 15 -8.59 10.25 -23.44
CA GLY A 15 -9.86 10.48 -24.14
C GLY A 15 -9.63 11.26 -25.44
N LEU A 16 -10.31 10.84 -26.54
CA LEU A 16 -10.19 11.48 -27.84
C LEU A 16 -11.33 12.47 -28.07
N SER A 17 -11.00 13.64 -28.64
CA SER A 17 -11.96 14.64 -29.09
C SER A 17 -11.69 14.99 -30.57
N THR A 18 -12.74 15.20 -31.36
CA THR A 18 -12.62 15.62 -32.74
C THR A 18 -12.34 17.11 -32.89
N LYS A 19 -12.42 17.86 -31.79
CA LYS A 19 -12.16 19.31 -31.73
C LYS A 19 -11.37 19.63 -30.48
N TRP A 20 -10.50 20.62 -30.56
CA TRP A 20 -9.86 21.16 -29.38
C TRP A 20 -10.91 21.86 -28.49
N GLN A 21 -10.84 21.57 -27.19
CA GLN A 21 -11.68 22.14 -26.14
C GLN A 21 -10.79 22.47 -24.97
N GLY A 22 -11.08 23.53 -24.24
CA GLY A 22 -10.33 23.89 -23.03
C GLY A 22 -10.46 22.86 -21.90
N GLN A 23 -11.51 22.02 -21.95
CA GLN A 23 -11.78 21.00 -20.96
C GLN A 23 -11.99 19.63 -21.65
N CYS A 24 -11.38 18.58 -21.12
CA CYS A 24 -11.55 17.24 -21.65
C CYS A 24 -12.97 16.73 -21.38
N PRO A 25 -13.73 16.26 -22.39
CA PRO A 25 -15.09 15.77 -22.20
C PRO A 25 -15.18 14.44 -21.42
N SER A 26 -14.07 13.72 -21.29
CA SER A 26 -14.05 12.42 -20.63
C SER A 26 -13.67 12.50 -19.15
N CYS A 27 -12.70 13.34 -18.78
CA CYS A 27 -12.21 13.45 -17.40
C CYS A 27 -12.38 14.84 -16.79
N MET A 28 -12.91 15.80 -17.54
CA MET A 28 -13.15 17.18 -17.13
C MET A 28 -11.89 17.98 -16.75
N ALA A 29 -10.69 17.48 -17.04
CA ALA A 29 -9.43 18.19 -16.82
C ALA A 29 -9.26 19.34 -17.82
N TRP A 30 -8.71 20.46 -17.34
CA TRP A 30 -8.50 21.65 -18.15
C TRP A 30 -7.15 21.66 -18.86
N ASN A 31 -7.12 22.16 -20.11
CA ASN A 31 -5.90 22.34 -20.93
C ASN A 31 -5.08 21.05 -21.15
N THR A 32 -5.74 19.90 -21.19
CA THR A 32 -5.11 18.59 -21.34
C THR A 32 -5.24 17.98 -22.73
N LEU A 33 -5.92 18.66 -23.67
CA LEU A 33 -6.12 18.18 -25.02
C LEU A 33 -4.98 18.66 -25.93
N VAL A 34 -4.17 17.72 -26.43
CA VAL A 34 -3.09 17.95 -27.40
C VAL A 34 -3.47 17.41 -28.77
N GLU A 35 -3.07 18.11 -29.83
CA GLU A 35 -3.31 17.71 -31.20
C GLU A 35 -2.59 16.40 -31.51
N SER A 36 -3.31 15.45 -32.11
CA SER A 36 -2.76 14.19 -32.60
C SER A 36 -3.39 13.85 -33.95
N ILE A 37 -2.68 13.11 -34.77
CA ILE A 37 -3.18 12.71 -36.10
C ILE A 37 -4.09 11.49 -35.90
N ALA A 38 -5.32 11.54 -36.48
CA ALA A 38 -6.22 10.38 -36.44
C ALA A 38 -5.59 9.22 -37.22
N GLU A 39 -5.35 8.12 -36.53
CA GLU A 39 -4.89 6.89 -37.19
C GLU A 39 -5.99 6.38 -38.14
N THR A 40 -5.66 6.23 -39.39
CA THR A 40 -6.47 5.44 -40.34
C THR A 40 -6.23 3.96 -39.97
N SER A 41 -7.17 3.37 -39.22
CA SER A 41 -7.16 1.99 -38.80
C SER A 41 -7.16 1.04 -39.99
N SER A 42 -6.06 0.39 -40.25
CA SER A 42 -5.97 -0.71 -41.20
C SER A 42 -5.40 -2.01 -40.57
N ALA A 43 -5.53 -2.20 -39.28
CA ALA A 43 -5.47 -3.52 -38.67
C ALA A 43 -6.38 -3.46 -37.44
N SER A 44 -7.33 -4.38 -37.33
CA SER A 44 -8.17 -4.52 -36.14
C SER A 44 -7.29 -4.62 -34.90
N ARG A 45 -7.31 -3.57 -34.05
CA ARG A 45 -6.63 -3.55 -32.73
C ARG A 45 -7.04 -4.72 -31.84
N PHE A 46 -8.07 -5.40 -32.26
CA PHE A 46 -8.64 -6.62 -31.72
C PHE A 46 -8.73 -7.65 -32.86
N ALA A 47 -7.59 -7.94 -33.55
CA ALA A 47 -7.57 -9.16 -34.32
C ALA A 47 -8.00 -10.25 -33.34
N PRO A 48 -9.12 -10.93 -33.55
CA PRO A 48 -9.55 -11.96 -32.67
C PRO A 48 -8.45 -13.01 -32.66
N LEU A 49 -7.86 -13.28 -31.49
CA LEU A 49 -7.38 -14.63 -31.18
C LEU A 49 -8.66 -15.50 -31.08
N ALA A 50 -9.47 -15.44 -32.12
CA ALA A 50 -10.81 -16.01 -32.16
C ALA A 50 -10.77 -17.38 -32.81
N ALA A 51 -10.36 -18.34 -32.04
CA ALA A 51 -11.17 -19.53 -31.95
C ALA A 51 -12.37 -19.18 -31.04
N ALA A 52 -13.58 -19.53 -31.45
CA ALA A 52 -14.79 -19.24 -30.67
C ALA A 52 -14.59 -19.75 -29.23
N SER A 53 -14.71 -18.87 -28.27
CA SER A 53 -14.57 -19.22 -26.85
C SER A 53 -15.69 -20.19 -26.48
N THR A 54 -15.36 -21.35 -25.97
CA THR A 54 -16.32 -22.35 -25.53
C THR A 54 -17.06 -21.80 -24.30
N ILE A 55 -18.36 -21.65 -24.38
CA ILE A 55 -19.20 -21.29 -23.24
C ILE A 55 -19.21 -22.48 -22.28
N GLN A 56 -18.69 -22.28 -21.06
CA GLN A 56 -18.70 -23.28 -20.00
C GLN A 56 -19.69 -22.89 -18.91
N LYS A 57 -20.40 -23.87 -18.37
CA LYS A 57 -21.23 -23.62 -17.19
C LYS A 57 -20.33 -23.49 -15.96
N LEU A 58 -20.57 -22.49 -15.11
CA LEU A 58 -19.76 -22.23 -13.91
C LEU A 58 -19.61 -23.48 -13.01
N LYS A 59 -20.66 -24.33 -12.93
CA LYS A 59 -20.61 -25.58 -12.15
C LYS A 59 -19.68 -26.65 -12.74
N GLU A 60 -19.29 -26.52 -14.01
CA GLU A 60 -18.40 -27.44 -14.74
C GLU A 60 -16.94 -26.95 -14.67
N VAL A 61 -16.75 -25.71 -14.22
CA VAL A 61 -15.43 -25.15 -13.94
C VAL A 61 -15.05 -25.64 -12.53
N GLU A 62 -14.17 -26.63 -12.46
CA GLU A 62 -13.58 -27.01 -11.18
C GLU A 62 -12.92 -25.76 -10.56
N ALA A 63 -13.41 -25.35 -9.39
CA ALA A 63 -12.76 -24.34 -8.57
C ALA A 63 -11.54 -24.99 -7.89
N ALA A 64 -10.60 -25.50 -8.69
CA ALA A 64 -9.32 -25.92 -8.17
C ALA A 64 -8.64 -24.67 -7.57
N GLU A 65 -8.25 -24.75 -6.31
CA GLU A 65 -7.38 -23.74 -5.72
C GLU A 65 -6.15 -23.61 -6.61
N THR A 66 -6.05 -22.52 -7.36
CA THR A 66 -4.89 -22.27 -8.21
C THR A 66 -3.67 -22.19 -7.30
N PRO A 67 -2.70 -23.11 -7.42
CA PRO A 67 -1.55 -23.13 -6.54
C PRO A 67 -0.81 -21.81 -6.65
N ARG A 68 -0.61 -21.14 -5.51
CA ARG A 68 0.14 -19.89 -5.46
C ARG A 68 1.62 -20.20 -5.41
N GLN A 69 2.40 -19.46 -6.15
CA GLN A 69 3.83 -19.56 -6.14
C GLN A 69 4.41 -18.60 -5.11
N ALA A 70 4.87 -19.15 -3.98
CA ALA A 70 5.54 -18.36 -2.96
C ALA A 70 6.84 -17.74 -3.50
N THR A 71 7.05 -16.46 -3.26
CA THR A 71 8.23 -15.70 -3.72
C THR A 71 9.49 -16.03 -2.92
N GLY A 72 9.33 -16.67 -1.77
CA GLY A 72 10.41 -16.91 -0.81
C GLY A 72 10.71 -15.72 0.11
N ILE A 73 9.90 -14.66 0.02
CA ILE A 73 9.96 -13.47 0.87
C ILE A 73 8.59 -13.32 1.56
N GLY A 74 8.49 -13.70 2.84
CA GLY A 74 7.23 -13.86 3.54
C GLY A 74 6.39 -12.58 3.64
N GLU A 75 7.03 -11.43 3.84
CA GLU A 75 6.34 -10.12 3.86
C GLU A 75 5.84 -9.71 2.46
N PHE A 76 6.50 -10.17 1.39
CA PHE A 76 6.03 -9.95 0.03
C PHE A 76 4.89 -10.92 -0.31
N ASP A 77 4.99 -12.18 0.07
CA ASP A 77 3.91 -13.17 -0.10
C ASP A 77 2.65 -12.74 0.64
N ARG A 78 2.78 -12.12 1.83
CA ARG A 78 1.65 -11.56 2.59
C ARG A 78 0.85 -10.56 1.76
N VAL A 79 1.49 -9.55 1.19
CA VAL A 79 0.78 -8.49 0.43
C VAL A 79 0.25 -9.00 -0.90
N LEU A 80 0.84 -10.07 -1.45
CA LEU A 80 0.32 -10.78 -2.62
C LEU A 80 -0.88 -11.68 -2.28
N GLY A 81 -1.15 -11.92 -0.99
CA GLY A 81 -2.21 -12.82 -0.52
C GLY A 81 -1.79 -14.29 -0.52
N GLY A 82 -0.49 -14.57 -0.33
CA GLY A 82 0.10 -15.91 -0.23
C GLY A 82 1.00 -16.30 -1.41
N GLY A 83 1.33 -15.37 -2.30
CA GLY A 83 2.24 -15.59 -3.44
C GLY A 83 1.66 -15.19 -4.79
N LEU A 84 2.43 -15.41 -5.83
CA LEU A 84 2.05 -15.12 -7.22
C LEU A 84 1.03 -16.15 -7.74
N VAL A 85 0.08 -15.67 -8.53
CA VAL A 85 -0.96 -16.50 -9.16
C VAL A 85 -0.64 -16.65 -10.64
N PRO A 86 -0.58 -17.87 -11.19
CA PRO A 86 -0.35 -18.08 -12.62
C PRO A 86 -1.35 -17.31 -13.48
N GLY A 87 -0.86 -16.57 -14.46
CA GLY A 87 -1.68 -15.67 -15.29
C GLY A 87 -2.11 -14.38 -14.59
N GLY A 88 -1.74 -14.17 -13.34
CA GLY A 88 -2.00 -12.94 -12.59
C GLY A 88 -1.03 -11.82 -12.94
N VAL A 89 -1.54 -10.58 -12.91
CA VAL A 89 -0.72 -9.38 -13.17
C VAL A 89 -0.71 -8.48 -11.94
N VAL A 90 0.51 -8.20 -11.46
CA VAL A 90 0.78 -7.35 -10.31
C VAL A 90 1.42 -6.05 -10.78
N LEU A 91 0.90 -4.91 -10.35
CA LEU A 91 1.52 -3.60 -10.53
C LEU A 91 2.18 -3.19 -9.22
N ILE A 92 3.46 -2.85 -9.25
CA ILE A 92 4.19 -2.28 -8.11
C ILE A 92 4.52 -0.83 -8.42
N GLY A 93 3.85 0.10 -7.71
CA GLY A 93 4.10 1.52 -7.76
C GLY A 93 4.99 2.00 -6.61
N GLY A 94 5.57 3.19 -6.75
CA GLY A 94 6.36 3.83 -5.70
C GLY A 94 7.41 4.77 -6.26
N ASP A 95 8.00 5.62 -5.40
CA ASP A 95 8.99 6.61 -5.79
C ASP A 95 10.23 5.96 -6.42
N PRO A 96 10.93 6.68 -7.33
CA PRO A 96 12.22 6.26 -7.84
C PRO A 96 13.21 6.04 -6.68
N GLY A 97 14.01 4.97 -6.77
CA GLY A 97 15.03 4.66 -5.75
C GLY A 97 14.52 4.04 -4.44
N ILE A 98 13.21 3.85 -4.27
CA ILE A 98 12.64 3.29 -3.02
C ILE A 98 12.97 1.80 -2.79
N GLY A 99 13.38 1.06 -3.83
CA GLY A 99 13.80 -0.34 -3.73
C GLY A 99 12.98 -1.34 -4.55
N LYS A 100 12.04 -0.89 -5.42
CA LYS A 100 11.21 -1.78 -6.27
C LYS A 100 12.03 -2.81 -7.05
N SER A 101 12.96 -2.33 -7.87
CA SER A 101 13.83 -3.19 -8.71
C SER A 101 14.72 -4.11 -7.87
N THR A 102 15.12 -3.66 -6.67
CA THR A 102 15.90 -4.48 -5.73
C THR A 102 15.09 -5.66 -5.21
N LEU A 103 13.86 -5.40 -4.74
CA LEU A 103 12.96 -6.45 -4.25
C LEU A 103 12.68 -7.47 -5.35
N LEU A 104 12.39 -7.00 -6.56
CA LEU A 104 12.02 -7.89 -7.67
C LEU A 104 13.20 -8.71 -8.16
N LEU A 105 14.40 -8.15 -8.18
CA LEU A 105 15.62 -8.92 -8.49
C LEU A 105 15.85 -10.02 -7.44
N GLN A 106 15.72 -9.69 -6.15
CA GLN A 106 15.79 -10.68 -5.06
C GLN A 106 14.73 -11.78 -5.22
N THR A 107 13.49 -11.38 -5.51
CA THR A 107 12.36 -12.30 -5.75
C THR A 107 12.65 -13.27 -6.88
N LEU A 108 13.07 -12.77 -8.05
CA LEU A 108 13.34 -13.64 -9.21
C LEU A 108 14.54 -14.56 -8.97
N CYS A 109 15.58 -14.10 -8.29
CA CYS A 109 16.70 -14.97 -7.90
C CYS A 109 16.27 -16.08 -6.94
N HIS A 110 15.38 -15.81 -5.98
CA HIS A 110 14.82 -16.84 -5.09
C HIS A 110 13.98 -17.86 -5.86
N LEU A 111 13.17 -17.38 -6.81
CA LEU A 111 12.29 -18.22 -7.62
C LEU A 111 13.07 -19.05 -8.65
N GLY A 112 14.17 -18.52 -9.19
CA GLY A 112 14.93 -19.12 -10.29
C GLY A 112 15.42 -20.54 -10.05
N ASN A 113 15.57 -20.95 -8.78
CA ASN A 113 15.93 -22.31 -8.41
C ASN A 113 14.80 -23.35 -8.65
N LYS A 114 13.55 -22.88 -8.79
CA LYS A 114 12.36 -23.77 -8.89
C LYS A 114 11.49 -23.47 -10.09
N SER A 115 11.70 -22.33 -10.73
CA SER A 115 10.82 -21.78 -11.76
C SER A 115 11.62 -21.01 -12.79
N LYS A 116 11.12 -20.98 -14.01
CA LYS A 116 11.72 -20.20 -15.10
C LYS A 116 11.38 -18.74 -14.93
N THR A 117 12.36 -17.90 -14.64
CA THR A 117 12.19 -16.48 -14.35
C THR A 117 12.81 -15.62 -15.43
N LEU A 118 12.13 -14.51 -15.77
CA LEU A 118 12.60 -13.56 -16.78
C LEU A 118 12.51 -12.12 -16.23
N TYR A 119 13.64 -11.40 -16.27
CA TYR A 119 13.68 -9.98 -15.98
C TYR A 119 13.78 -9.19 -17.28
N ILE A 120 12.78 -8.36 -17.57
CA ILE A 120 12.75 -7.47 -18.75
C ILE A 120 13.04 -6.06 -18.28
N SER A 121 14.14 -5.49 -18.76
CA SER A 121 14.58 -4.14 -18.40
C SER A 121 14.46 -3.18 -19.57
N GLY A 122 13.79 -2.05 -19.31
CA GLY A 122 13.76 -0.92 -20.25
C GLY A 122 14.55 0.31 -19.73
N GLU A 123 15.06 0.27 -18.49
CA GLU A 123 15.78 1.41 -17.88
C GLU A 123 17.26 1.11 -17.70
N GLU A 124 17.61 -0.10 -17.34
CA GLU A 124 18.97 -0.49 -17.02
C GLU A 124 19.52 -1.49 -18.03
N SER A 125 20.80 -1.38 -18.30
CA SER A 125 21.52 -2.36 -19.12
C SER A 125 21.72 -3.68 -18.37
N ALA A 126 21.92 -4.76 -19.09
CA ALA A 126 22.23 -6.08 -18.53
C ALA A 126 23.43 -6.06 -17.57
N GLN A 127 24.45 -5.24 -17.87
CA GLN A 127 25.64 -5.07 -17.03
C GLN A 127 25.31 -4.40 -15.70
N GLN A 128 24.43 -3.38 -15.69
CA GLN A 128 24.01 -2.68 -14.48
C GLN A 128 23.24 -3.61 -13.54
N ILE A 129 22.33 -4.43 -14.11
CA ILE A 129 21.56 -5.42 -13.34
C ILE A 129 22.49 -6.51 -12.78
N ALA A 130 23.45 -7.01 -13.56
CA ALA A 130 24.45 -7.98 -13.11
C ALA A 130 25.34 -7.42 -11.98
N MET A 131 25.78 -6.17 -12.09
CA MET A 131 26.52 -5.49 -11.01
C MET A 131 25.67 -5.34 -9.75
N ARG A 132 24.38 -5.03 -9.89
CA ARG A 132 23.44 -4.94 -8.75
C ARG A 132 23.28 -6.31 -8.08
N ALA A 133 23.05 -7.38 -8.86
CA ALA A 133 22.94 -8.73 -8.33
C ALA A 133 24.19 -9.14 -7.54
N LYS A 134 25.38 -8.85 -8.09
CA LYS A 134 26.66 -9.10 -7.43
C LYS A 134 26.83 -8.31 -6.13
N ARG A 135 26.48 -7.02 -6.14
CA ARG A 135 26.55 -6.16 -4.93
C ARG A 135 25.63 -6.68 -3.82
N LEU A 136 24.46 -7.19 -4.19
CA LEU A 136 23.48 -7.74 -3.25
C LEU A 136 23.84 -9.17 -2.80
N GLY A 137 24.83 -9.81 -3.40
CA GLY A 137 25.22 -11.18 -3.11
C GLY A 137 24.19 -12.21 -3.55
N LEU A 138 23.43 -11.92 -4.63
CA LEU A 138 22.39 -12.80 -5.15
C LEU A 138 22.98 -13.85 -6.11
N ASP A 139 22.47 -15.06 -6.00
CA ASP A 139 22.68 -16.07 -7.05
C ASP A 139 21.70 -15.82 -8.20
N ALA A 140 22.20 -15.23 -9.27
CA ALA A 140 21.43 -14.91 -10.47
C ALA A 140 21.70 -15.92 -11.61
N SER A 141 22.30 -17.07 -11.33
CA SER A 141 22.71 -18.05 -12.35
C SER A 141 21.52 -18.63 -13.16
N SER A 142 20.35 -18.68 -12.56
CA SER A 142 19.10 -19.18 -13.17
C SER A 142 18.14 -18.08 -13.63
N LEU A 143 18.54 -16.80 -13.56
CA LEU A 143 17.71 -15.69 -13.97
C LEU A 143 17.99 -15.30 -15.43
N ASP A 144 16.97 -15.42 -16.27
CA ASP A 144 17.04 -14.93 -17.65
C ASP A 144 16.79 -13.41 -17.68
N LEU A 145 17.52 -12.71 -18.56
CA LEU A 145 17.46 -11.26 -18.70
C LEU A 145 17.22 -10.86 -20.15
N LEU A 146 16.30 -9.94 -20.37
CA LEU A 146 16.01 -9.31 -21.66
C LEU A 146 16.08 -7.78 -21.54
N ALA A 147 16.95 -7.14 -22.29
CA ALA A 147 16.98 -5.69 -22.44
C ALA A 147 16.18 -5.31 -23.69
N GLU A 148 14.89 -4.97 -23.53
CA GLU A 148 13.98 -4.64 -24.63
C GLU A 148 12.86 -3.72 -24.12
N ILE A 149 12.44 -2.78 -24.99
CA ILE A 149 11.36 -1.82 -24.70
C ILE A 149 10.22 -1.89 -25.74
N ASN A 150 10.41 -2.61 -26.84
CA ASN A 150 9.37 -2.81 -27.84
C ASN A 150 8.40 -3.91 -27.38
N LEU A 151 7.11 -3.54 -27.24
CA LEU A 151 6.07 -4.43 -26.73
C LEU A 151 5.91 -5.70 -27.57
N GLU A 152 5.91 -5.57 -28.89
CA GLU A 152 5.68 -6.66 -29.83
C GLU A 152 6.78 -7.73 -29.68
N LYS A 153 8.03 -7.31 -29.50
CA LYS A 153 9.16 -8.21 -29.25
C LYS A 153 9.08 -8.84 -27.87
N ILE A 154 8.68 -8.07 -26.85
CA ILE A 154 8.48 -8.57 -25.49
C ILE A 154 7.43 -9.68 -25.50
N VAL A 155 6.26 -9.44 -26.12
CA VAL A 155 5.17 -10.43 -26.20
C VAL A 155 5.62 -11.67 -26.97
N ALA A 156 6.31 -11.51 -28.11
CA ALA A 156 6.86 -12.64 -28.87
C ALA A 156 7.86 -13.46 -28.03
N THR A 157 8.71 -12.80 -27.25
CA THR A 157 9.65 -13.48 -26.35
C THR A 157 8.91 -14.24 -25.25
N LEU A 158 7.88 -13.64 -24.61
CA LEU A 158 7.05 -14.34 -23.61
C LEU A 158 6.38 -15.59 -24.18
N GLN A 159 5.88 -15.52 -25.43
CA GLN A 159 5.27 -16.67 -26.12
C GLN A 159 6.26 -17.78 -26.43
N ALA A 160 7.46 -17.42 -26.89
CA ALA A 160 8.51 -18.40 -27.24
C ALA A 160 9.19 -19.01 -26.00
N HIS A 161 9.51 -18.15 -25.03
CA HIS A 161 10.29 -18.53 -23.84
C HIS A 161 9.45 -19.18 -22.74
N LYS A 162 8.18 -18.75 -22.59
CA LYS A 162 7.20 -19.23 -21.61
C LYS A 162 7.76 -19.28 -20.17
N PRO A 163 8.21 -18.16 -19.61
CA PRO A 163 8.62 -18.13 -18.21
C PRO A 163 7.41 -18.35 -17.29
N ASP A 164 7.63 -18.86 -16.08
CA ASP A 164 6.59 -18.93 -15.04
C ASP A 164 6.30 -17.54 -14.46
N VAL A 165 7.37 -16.74 -14.29
CA VAL A 165 7.30 -15.37 -13.76
C VAL A 165 8.12 -14.42 -14.62
N ALA A 166 7.53 -13.30 -15.01
CA ALA A 166 8.21 -12.22 -15.74
C ALA A 166 8.06 -10.88 -14.98
N VAL A 167 9.14 -10.13 -14.87
CA VAL A 167 9.16 -8.74 -14.38
C VAL A 167 9.41 -7.80 -15.54
N ILE A 168 8.68 -6.68 -15.60
CA ILE A 168 8.88 -5.61 -16.59
C ILE A 168 9.22 -4.31 -15.83
N ASP A 169 10.46 -3.85 -15.96
CA ASP A 169 11.02 -2.71 -15.24
C ASP A 169 11.59 -1.66 -16.24
N SER A 170 10.82 -0.59 -16.53
CA SER A 170 9.48 -0.26 -16.08
C SER A 170 8.46 -0.25 -17.22
N ILE A 171 7.18 -0.26 -16.88
CA ILE A 171 6.10 -0.16 -17.89
C ILE A 171 6.12 1.19 -18.62
N GLN A 172 6.68 2.24 -18.05
CA GLN A 172 6.79 3.55 -18.65
C GLN A 172 7.77 3.61 -19.83
N THR A 173 8.75 2.73 -19.88
CA THR A 173 9.72 2.65 -20.96
C THR A 173 9.23 1.82 -22.14
N VAL A 174 8.25 0.93 -21.90
CA VAL A 174 7.70 0.04 -22.93
C VAL A 174 6.79 0.84 -23.87
N TYR A 175 6.94 0.59 -25.17
CA TYR A 175 6.10 1.20 -26.20
C TYR A 175 5.66 0.17 -27.25
N SER A 176 4.49 0.42 -27.83
CA SER A 176 3.96 -0.31 -28.99
C SER A 176 4.12 0.56 -30.25
N GLU A 177 4.60 -0.04 -31.34
CA GLU A 177 4.68 0.62 -32.65
C GLU A 177 3.30 0.90 -33.25
N ALA A 178 2.25 0.25 -32.74
CA ALA A 178 0.88 0.50 -33.18
C ALA A 178 0.34 1.86 -32.73
N LEU A 179 1.01 2.56 -31.80
CA LEU A 179 0.63 3.88 -31.29
C LEU A 179 1.67 4.93 -31.66
N GLN A 180 1.22 6.08 -32.17
CA GLN A 180 2.09 7.21 -32.51
C GLN A 180 2.49 8.08 -31.30
N SER A 181 1.88 7.85 -30.13
CA SER A 181 2.19 8.59 -28.92
C SER A 181 3.58 8.21 -28.37
N ALA A 182 4.25 9.17 -27.73
CA ALA A 182 5.59 8.94 -27.17
C ALA A 182 5.60 7.85 -26.08
N PRO A 183 6.71 7.09 -25.93
CA PRO A 183 6.91 6.21 -24.79
C PRO A 183 6.68 6.93 -23.47
N GLY A 184 6.09 6.26 -22.47
CA GLY A 184 5.72 6.85 -21.18
C GLY A 184 4.44 7.66 -21.17
N SER A 185 3.82 7.96 -22.33
CA SER A 185 2.50 8.59 -22.39
C SER A 185 1.43 7.66 -21.81
N VAL A 186 0.35 8.24 -21.27
CA VAL A 186 -0.78 7.50 -20.70
C VAL A 186 -1.35 6.48 -21.70
N ALA A 187 -1.44 6.84 -22.98
CA ALA A 187 -1.94 5.96 -24.03
C ALA A 187 -1.04 4.73 -24.23
N GLN A 188 0.29 4.93 -24.29
CA GLN A 188 1.26 3.84 -24.44
C GLN A 188 1.23 2.92 -23.19
N VAL A 189 1.32 3.51 -22.02
CA VAL A 189 1.33 2.72 -20.74
C VAL A 189 0.05 1.90 -20.61
N ARG A 190 -1.11 2.46 -20.96
CA ARG A 190 -2.39 1.77 -20.95
C ARG A 190 -2.43 0.59 -21.94
N GLU A 191 -2.07 0.82 -23.18
CA GLU A 191 -2.10 -0.18 -24.24
C GLU A 191 -1.10 -1.31 -23.94
N CYS A 192 0.14 -0.97 -23.60
CA CYS A 192 1.17 -1.94 -23.26
C CYS A 192 0.73 -2.81 -22.06
N SER A 193 0.20 -2.20 -21.01
CA SER A 193 -0.31 -2.95 -19.85
C SER A 193 -1.49 -3.85 -20.20
N ALA A 194 -2.41 -3.41 -21.07
CA ALA A 194 -3.54 -4.22 -21.51
C ALA A 194 -3.10 -5.44 -22.33
N GLN A 195 -2.15 -5.26 -23.25
CA GLN A 195 -1.62 -6.37 -24.06
C GLN A 195 -0.81 -7.35 -23.22
N LEU A 196 0.05 -6.86 -22.31
CA LEU A 196 0.81 -7.70 -21.38
C LEU A 196 -0.12 -8.49 -20.45
N THR A 197 -1.19 -7.85 -19.93
CA THR A 197 -2.20 -8.55 -19.12
C THR A 197 -2.91 -9.65 -19.89
N ARG A 198 -3.23 -9.41 -21.16
CA ARG A 198 -3.82 -10.43 -22.02
C ARG A 198 -2.86 -11.59 -22.27
N ALA A 199 -1.61 -11.28 -22.60
CA ALA A 199 -0.58 -12.29 -22.80
C ALA A 199 -0.33 -13.13 -21.55
N ALA A 200 -0.25 -12.48 -20.38
CA ALA A 200 -0.11 -13.16 -19.09
C ALA A 200 -1.22 -14.19 -18.85
N LYS A 201 -2.49 -13.79 -19.02
CA LYS A 201 -3.65 -14.67 -18.84
C LYS A 201 -3.70 -15.83 -19.84
N GLN A 202 -3.33 -15.58 -21.09
CA GLN A 202 -3.34 -16.61 -22.13
C GLN A 202 -2.22 -17.63 -21.96
N LEU A 203 -1.05 -17.19 -21.54
CA LEU A 203 0.14 -18.04 -21.39
C LEU A 203 0.28 -18.64 -19.99
N GLY A 204 -0.55 -18.23 -19.03
CA GLY A 204 -0.44 -18.63 -17.63
C GLY A 204 0.79 -18.07 -16.90
N ILE A 205 1.39 -16.98 -17.42
CA ILE A 205 2.59 -16.35 -16.87
C ILE A 205 2.19 -15.35 -15.78
N SER A 206 2.83 -15.42 -14.62
CA SER A 206 2.71 -14.37 -13.61
C SER A 206 3.55 -13.16 -14.03
N VAL A 207 2.93 -12.00 -14.24
CA VAL A 207 3.63 -10.79 -14.69
C VAL A 207 3.63 -9.74 -13.60
N ILE A 208 4.81 -9.15 -13.31
CA ILE A 208 4.95 -8.03 -12.39
C ILE A 208 5.40 -6.81 -13.20
N LEU A 209 4.55 -5.77 -13.20
CA LEU A 209 4.82 -4.50 -13.83
C LEU A 209 5.36 -3.52 -12.79
N VAL A 210 6.51 -2.91 -13.06
CA VAL A 210 7.05 -1.81 -12.24
C VAL A 210 6.54 -0.49 -12.80
N GLY A 211 6.00 0.35 -11.91
CA GLY A 211 5.53 1.70 -12.24
C GLY A 211 6.15 2.76 -11.32
N HIS A 212 6.38 3.96 -11.86
CA HIS A 212 6.78 5.12 -11.06
C HIS A 212 5.56 5.97 -10.72
N VAL A 213 5.54 6.56 -9.52
CA VAL A 213 4.54 7.53 -9.09
C VAL A 213 5.04 8.95 -9.33
N THR A 214 4.13 9.90 -9.55
CA THR A 214 4.47 11.32 -9.53
C THR A 214 4.68 11.82 -8.10
N LYS A 215 5.35 12.98 -7.94
CA LYS A 215 5.59 13.62 -6.64
C LYS A 215 4.32 13.88 -5.81
N GLU A 216 3.14 13.82 -6.43
CA GLU A 216 1.83 13.96 -5.79
C GLU A 216 1.23 12.64 -5.33
N GLY A 217 2.00 11.54 -5.37
CA GLY A 217 1.55 10.20 -4.95
C GLY A 217 0.57 9.53 -5.91
N ALA A 218 0.27 10.16 -7.04
CA ALA A 218 -0.47 9.54 -8.13
C ALA A 218 0.53 8.87 -9.08
N LEU A 219 0.30 7.62 -9.45
CA LEU A 219 1.04 7.00 -10.55
C LEU A 219 0.90 7.88 -11.81
N ALA A 220 1.97 8.22 -12.53
CA ALA A 220 1.88 8.85 -13.83
C ALA A 220 1.07 7.93 -14.77
N GLY A 221 -0.18 8.29 -14.97
CA GLY A 221 -1.10 7.54 -15.83
C GLY A 221 -1.83 6.31 -15.30
N PRO A 222 -2.04 6.07 -14.02
CA PRO A 222 -2.37 4.73 -13.54
C PRO A 222 -3.60 4.50 -12.68
N ARG A 223 -4.44 5.44 -12.39
CA ARG A 223 -5.82 5.08 -12.07
C ARG A 223 -6.44 4.21 -13.18
N VAL A 224 -5.91 4.34 -14.40
CA VAL A 224 -6.28 3.52 -15.56
C VAL A 224 -5.70 2.11 -15.47
N LEU A 225 -4.49 1.92 -14.92
CA LEU A 225 -3.87 0.60 -14.78
C LEU A 225 -4.48 -0.22 -13.64
N GLU A 226 -4.98 0.42 -12.60
CA GLU A 226 -5.65 -0.26 -11.49
C GLU A 226 -6.84 -1.12 -11.96
N HIS A 227 -7.51 -0.73 -13.04
CA HIS A 227 -8.63 -1.51 -13.60
C HIS A 227 -8.15 -2.66 -14.49
N ILE A 228 -6.96 -2.58 -15.05
CA ILE A 228 -6.39 -3.55 -15.99
C ILE A 228 -5.75 -4.73 -15.26
N VAL A 229 -4.98 -4.44 -14.18
CA VAL A 229 -4.22 -5.44 -13.43
C VAL A 229 -5.05 -6.09 -12.32
N ASP A 230 -4.59 -7.23 -11.80
CA ASP A 230 -5.29 -7.98 -10.77
C ASP A 230 -4.90 -7.53 -9.35
N THR A 231 -3.66 -7.15 -9.15
CA THR A 231 -3.11 -6.68 -7.87
C THR A 231 -2.36 -5.38 -8.06
N VAL A 232 -2.54 -4.42 -7.14
CA VAL A 232 -1.81 -3.15 -7.09
C VAL A 232 -1.16 -3.00 -5.74
N LEU A 233 0.15 -2.91 -5.73
CA LEU A 233 0.98 -2.71 -4.56
C LEU A 233 1.66 -1.35 -4.64
N TYR A 234 1.73 -0.64 -3.52
CA TYR A 234 2.51 0.59 -3.40
C TYR A 234 3.66 0.42 -2.42
N PHE A 235 4.83 0.83 -2.89
CA PHE A 235 6.00 1.01 -2.05
C PHE A 235 5.91 2.38 -1.38
N GLU A 236 5.90 2.41 -0.06
CA GLU A 236 5.82 3.60 0.79
C GLU A 236 7.08 3.69 1.66
N GLY A 237 7.54 4.88 1.99
CA GLY A 237 8.63 5.10 2.94
C GLY A 237 9.33 6.43 2.71
N ASP A 238 9.88 6.98 3.78
CA ASP A 238 10.76 8.14 3.70
C ASP A 238 12.13 7.70 3.16
N PRO A 239 12.74 8.40 2.19
CA PRO A 239 14.08 8.11 1.70
C PRO A 239 15.15 8.04 2.81
N ASN A 240 14.96 8.79 3.90
CA ASN A 240 15.86 8.82 5.05
C ASN A 240 15.60 7.70 6.07
N SER A 241 14.48 6.99 5.96
CA SER A 241 14.15 5.85 6.83
C SER A 241 14.88 4.60 6.36
N SER A 242 15.33 3.77 7.30
CA SER A 242 15.86 2.44 7.01
C SER A 242 14.77 1.42 6.63
N PHE A 243 13.49 1.79 6.80
CA PHE A 243 12.38 0.88 6.57
C PHE A 243 11.59 1.26 5.33
N ARG A 244 11.01 0.23 4.72
CA ARG A 244 10.13 0.34 3.55
C ARG A 244 8.87 -0.45 3.81
N LEU A 245 7.73 0.13 3.44
CA LEU A 245 6.42 -0.49 3.56
C LEU A 245 5.90 -0.81 2.16
N ILE A 246 5.25 -1.96 2.01
CA ILE A 246 4.51 -2.31 0.79
C ILE A 246 3.06 -2.51 1.19
N ARG A 247 2.18 -1.75 0.59
CA ARG A 247 0.74 -1.81 0.85
C ARG A 247 -0.04 -2.34 -0.36
N ALA A 248 -0.95 -3.27 -0.12
CA ALA A 248 -1.87 -3.76 -1.14
C ALA A 248 -3.09 -2.85 -1.25
N PHE A 249 -3.18 -2.03 -2.31
CA PHE A 249 -4.36 -1.18 -2.58
C PHE A 249 -5.49 -1.93 -3.26
N LYS A 250 -5.13 -2.88 -4.12
CA LYS A 250 -6.06 -3.76 -4.81
C LYS A 250 -5.47 -5.16 -4.81
N ASN A 251 -6.28 -6.15 -4.49
CA ASN A 251 -5.89 -7.54 -4.62
C ASN A 251 -7.12 -8.41 -4.91
N ARG A 252 -7.19 -8.99 -6.12
CA ARG A 252 -8.26 -9.93 -6.50
C ARG A 252 -8.06 -11.32 -5.89
N PHE A 253 -6.86 -11.60 -5.41
CA PHE A 253 -6.46 -12.91 -4.91
C PHE A 253 -6.30 -12.97 -3.40
N GLY A 254 -6.47 -11.84 -2.70
CA GLY A 254 -6.26 -11.75 -1.26
C GLY A 254 -6.92 -10.53 -0.64
N ALA A 255 -6.63 -10.28 0.62
CA ALA A 255 -7.11 -9.12 1.33
C ALA A 255 -6.48 -7.83 0.78
N VAL A 256 -7.23 -6.74 0.78
CA VAL A 256 -6.73 -5.39 0.54
C VAL A 256 -6.18 -4.80 1.84
N ASN A 257 -5.38 -3.74 1.71
CA ASN A 257 -4.71 -3.05 2.83
C ASN A 257 -3.72 -3.92 3.63
N GLU A 258 -3.33 -5.09 3.09
CA GLU A 258 -2.22 -5.85 3.67
C GLU A 258 -0.94 -5.03 3.62
N LEU A 259 -0.15 -5.11 4.69
CA LEU A 259 1.10 -4.39 4.86
C LEU A 259 2.27 -5.36 4.99
N GLY A 260 3.25 -5.23 4.11
CA GLY A 260 4.55 -5.87 4.20
C GLY A 260 5.61 -4.87 4.67
N VAL A 261 6.47 -5.28 5.59
CA VAL A 261 7.47 -4.40 6.21
C VAL A 261 8.88 -4.93 5.96
N PHE A 262 9.72 -4.06 5.42
CA PHE A 262 11.08 -4.38 5.02
C PHE A 262 12.08 -3.41 5.62
N ALA A 263 13.26 -3.89 5.96
CA ALA A 263 14.43 -3.08 6.27
C ALA A 263 15.34 -2.99 5.03
N MET A 264 15.75 -1.79 4.67
CA MET A 264 16.76 -1.58 3.63
C MET A 264 18.16 -1.79 4.24
N THR A 265 18.92 -2.71 3.66
CA THR A 265 20.27 -3.03 4.09
C THR A 265 21.24 -2.97 2.91
N GLU A 266 22.55 -3.05 3.17
CA GLU A 266 23.54 -3.16 2.10
C GLU A 266 23.34 -4.39 1.20
N LYS A 267 22.74 -5.44 1.74
CA LYS A 267 22.39 -6.69 1.02
C LYS A 267 20.98 -6.67 0.43
N GLY A 268 20.34 -5.51 0.33
CA GLY A 268 18.99 -5.34 -0.21
C GLY A 268 17.91 -5.26 0.86
N LEU A 269 16.70 -5.60 0.47
CA LEU A 269 15.53 -5.59 1.34
C LEU A 269 15.46 -6.89 2.15
N ARG A 270 15.31 -6.76 3.45
CA ARG A 270 15.08 -7.86 4.39
C ARG A 270 13.72 -7.70 5.04
N GLU A 271 12.99 -8.78 5.16
CA GLU A 271 11.71 -8.80 5.86
C GLU A 271 11.90 -8.53 7.36
N VAL A 272 10.96 -7.80 7.95
CA VAL A 272 10.95 -7.50 9.38
C VAL A 272 9.97 -8.45 10.09
N SER A 273 10.50 -9.34 10.89
CA SER A 273 9.71 -10.36 11.61
C SER A 273 8.77 -9.76 12.66
N ASN A 274 9.17 -8.67 13.30
CA ASN A 274 8.35 -7.93 14.26
C ASN A 274 8.20 -6.45 13.87
N PRO A 275 7.27 -6.12 12.98
CA PRO A 275 7.06 -4.74 12.54
C PRO A 275 6.60 -3.81 13.66
N SER A 276 5.86 -4.30 14.65
CA SER A 276 5.42 -3.47 15.77
C SER A 276 6.59 -2.82 16.51
N ALA A 277 7.74 -3.49 16.57
CA ALA A 277 8.95 -2.91 17.18
C ALA A 277 9.45 -1.62 16.51
N LEU A 278 9.06 -1.37 15.26
CA LEU A 278 9.43 -0.16 14.51
C LEU A 278 8.56 1.06 14.87
N PHE A 279 7.36 0.79 15.36
CA PHE A 279 6.33 1.79 15.66
C PHE A 279 6.20 2.03 17.17
N LEU A 280 7.11 1.46 17.96
CA LEU A 280 7.21 1.64 19.40
C LEU A 280 8.54 2.31 19.72
N SER A 281 8.50 3.41 20.45
CA SER A 281 9.72 4.04 20.96
C SER A 281 10.28 3.22 22.13
N HIS A 282 11.58 3.10 22.19
CA HIS A 282 12.26 2.50 23.33
C HIS A 282 12.54 3.59 24.38
N HIS A 283 11.58 3.89 25.22
CA HIS A 283 11.79 4.77 26.36
C HIS A 283 12.32 3.94 27.54
N ALA A 284 13.43 4.40 28.12
CA ALA A 284 13.96 3.79 29.35
C ALA A 284 13.05 4.04 30.56
N GLU A 285 12.29 5.14 30.52
CA GLU A 285 11.36 5.58 31.56
C GLU A 285 9.96 5.83 30.95
N GLU A 286 8.94 5.81 31.78
CA GLU A 286 7.58 6.15 31.36
C GLU A 286 7.50 7.63 31.05
N VAL A 287 6.98 8.00 29.87
CA VAL A 287 6.91 9.37 29.39
C VAL A 287 5.46 9.83 29.26
N ALA A 288 5.19 11.04 29.79
CA ALA A 288 3.89 11.65 29.64
C ALA A 288 3.60 11.94 28.14
N GLY A 289 2.35 11.75 27.74
CA GLY A 289 1.92 12.00 26.37
C GLY A 289 2.07 10.79 25.42
N SER A 290 2.62 9.67 25.87
CA SER A 290 2.74 8.44 25.08
C SER A 290 1.64 7.43 25.43
N CYS A 291 1.01 6.84 24.41
CA CYS A 291 0.02 5.78 24.55
C CYS A 291 0.18 4.76 23.42
N ILE A 292 0.22 3.46 23.79
CA ILE A 292 0.31 2.40 22.80
C ILE A 292 -1.10 1.98 22.37
N THR A 293 -1.33 1.93 21.07
CA THR A 293 -2.56 1.41 20.47
C THR A 293 -2.28 0.18 19.60
N VAL A 294 -3.34 -0.53 19.23
CA VAL A 294 -3.26 -1.59 18.24
C VAL A 294 -4.14 -1.23 17.05
N THR A 295 -3.51 -0.94 15.93
CA THR A 295 -4.17 -0.67 14.65
C THR A 295 -4.28 -1.94 13.80
N GLN A 296 -5.20 -1.97 12.86
CA GLN A 296 -5.40 -3.09 11.95
C GLN A 296 -4.98 -2.68 10.54
N GLU A 297 -3.96 -3.35 10.02
CA GLU A 297 -3.51 -3.19 8.64
C GLU A 297 -3.82 -4.47 7.86
N GLY A 298 -4.89 -4.43 7.04
CA GLY A 298 -5.41 -5.64 6.39
C GLY A 298 -5.84 -6.70 7.40
N THR A 299 -5.15 -7.83 7.41
CA THR A 299 -5.40 -8.90 8.39
C THR A 299 -4.46 -8.84 9.59
N ARG A 300 -3.49 -7.93 9.62
CA ARG A 300 -2.43 -7.86 10.62
C ARG A 300 -2.70 -6.80 11.67
N PRO A 301 -2.79 -7.16 12.97
CA PRO A 301 -2.73 -6.18 14.04
C PRO A 301 -1.28 -5.67 14.19
N LEU A 302 -1.11 -4.35 14.30
CA LEU A 302 0.16 -3.68 14.54
C LEU A 302 0.06 -2.80 15.77
N LEU A 303 1.03 -2.90 16.67
CA LEU A 303 1.15 -1.98 17.79
C LEU A 303 1.84 -0.71 17.29
N VAL A 304 1.24 0.42 17.60
CA VAL A 304 1.74 1.74 17.23
C VAL A 304 1.69 2.64 18.45
N GLU A 305 2.74 3.40 18.67
CA GLU A 305 2.76 4.43 19.68
C GLU A 305 2.17 5.72 19.14
N VAL A 306 1.22 6.29 19.88
CA VAL A 306 0.66 7.62 19.67
C VAL A 306 1.27 8.54 20.71
N GLN A 307 1.92 9.60 20.24
CA GLN A 307 2.49 10.63 21.10
C GLN A 307 1.68 11.91 20.97
N ALA A 308 1.36 12.54 22.09
CA ALA A 308 0.74 13.84 22.16
C ALA A 308 1.60 14.81 22.95
N LEU A 309 1.71 16.03 22.46
CA LEU A 309 2.26 17.18 23.17
C LEU A 309 1.16 18.24 23.30
N VAL A 310 0.89 18.63 24.55
CA VAL A 310 -0.03 19.71 24.86
C VAL A 310 0.75 20.78 25.60
N ASP A 311 0.70 22.01 25.08
CA ASP A 311 1.41 23.17 25.65
C ASP A 311 0.53 24.41 25.60
N GLU A 312 0.85 25.44 26.40
CA GLU A 312 0.12 26.68 26.38
C GLU A 312 0.23 27.35 25.00
N ALA A 313 -0.93 27.82 24.49
CA ALA A 313 -0.93 28.51 23.21
C ALA A 313 -0.43 29.96 23.39
N HIS A 314 0.67 30.29 22.73
CA HIS A 314 1.22 31.64 22.71
C HIS A 314 0.57 32.55 21.64
N ALA A 315 -0.30 32.01 20.79
CA ALA A 315 -1.03 32.72 19.77
C ALA A 315 -2.55 32.74 20.06
N PRO A 316 -3.30 33.75 19.57
CA PRO A 316 -4.75 33.82 19.76
C PRO A 316 -5.52 32.60 19.24
N ASN A 317 -4.96 31.91 18.22
CA ASN A 317 -5.53 30.72 17.65
C ASN A 317 -4.63 29.50 17.96
N PRO A 318 -5.02 28.64 18.91
CA PRO A 318 -4.29 27.44 19.26
C PRO A 318 -4.08 26.49 18.08
N LYS A 319 -2.89 25.94 17.95
CA LYS A 319 -2.52 25.00 16.89
C LYS A 319 -3.09 23.62 17.17
N ARG A 320 -3.56 22.96 16.13
CA ARG A 320 -4.05 21.58 16.14
C ARG A 320 -3.39 20.85 15.00
N LEU A 321 -2.37 20.05 15.28
CA LEU A 321 -1.59 19.37 14.25
C LEU A 321 -1.55 17.86 14.49
N CYS A 322 -1.73 17.09 13.42
CA CYS A 322 -1.57 15.64 13.42
C CYS A 322 -0.55 15.22 12.38
N VAL A 323 0.30 14.27 12.76
CA VAL A 323 1.17 13.54 11.85
C VAL A 323 0.78 12.07 11.90
N GLY A 324 0.48 11.48 10.75
CA GLY A 324 0.02 10.10 10.66
C GLY A 324 -1.45 9.86 11.05
N LEU A 325 -2.20 10.89 11.39
CA LEU A 325 -3.62 10.85 11.79
C LEU A 325 -4.43 11.92 11.04
N GLU A 326 -5.75 11.78 11.00
CA GLU A 326 -6.63 12.75 10.34
C GLU A 326 -6.85 14.00 11.23
N GLN A 327 -6.53 15.18 10.71
CA GLN A 327 -6.60 16.45 11.47
C GLN A 327 -8.04 16.82 11.86
N ASN A 328 -9.02 16.59 10.99
CA ASN A 328 -10.42 16.88 11.31
C ASN A 328 -10.94 16.02 12.46
N ARG A 329 -10.44 14.75 12.54
CA ARG A 329 -10.78 13.85 13.64
C ARG A 329 -10.30 14.39 14.99
N LEU A 330 -9.07 14.93 15.04
CA LEU A 330 -8.54 15.54 16.27
C LEU A 330 -9.45 16.65 16.80
N ALA A 331 -9.94 17.55 15.95
CA ALA A 331 -10.84 18.62 16.37
C ALA A 331 -12.13 18.10 17.01
N MET A 332 -12.73 17.05 16.45
CA MET A 332 -13.91 16.39 17.01
C MET A 332 -13.59 15.73 18.36
N LEU A 333 -12.48 15.02 18.47
CA LEU A 333 -12.06 14.36 19.70
C LEU A 333 -11.82 15.34 20.85
N LEU A 334 -11.21 16.50 20.58
CA LEU A 334 -11.02 17.55 21.58
C LEU A 334 -12.36 18.12 22.08
N ALA A 335 -13.35 18.29 21.20
CA ALA A 335 -14.70 18.70 21.60
C ALA A 335 -15.39 17.65 22.49
N VAL A 336 -15.25 16.36 22.15
CA VAL A 336 -15.74 15.24 22.97
C VAL A 336 -15.06 15.23 24.35
N LEU A 337 -13.74 15.39 24.38
CA LEU A 337 -12.94 15.43 25.61
C LEU A 337 -13.44 16.54 26.57
N HIS A 338 -13.65 17.74 26.02
CA HIS A 338 -14.17 18.84 26.79
C HIS A 338 -15.60 18.57 27.29
N ARG A 339 -16.51 18.19 26.39
CA ARG A 339 -17.94 18.04 26.70
C ARG A 339 -18.25 16.88 27.65
N HIS A 340 -17.57 15.72 27.48
CA HIS A 340 -17.90 14.50 28.18
C HIS A 340 -16.90 14.08 29.25
N ALA A 341 -15.72 14.68 29.30
CA ALA A 341 -14.74 14.41 30.35
C ALA A 341 -14.32 15.65 31.15
N GLY A 342 -14.86 16.82 30.83
CA GLY A 342 -14.54 18.07 31.51
C GLY A 342 -13.07 18.52 31.34
N VAL A 343 -12.37 17.99 30.36
CA VAL A 343 -10.97 18.33 30.09
C VAL A 343 -10.92 19.34 28.94
N ALA A 344 -10.58 20.60 29.30
CA ALA A 344 -10.49 21.70 28.35
C ALA A 344 -9.08 21.79 27.74
N CYS A 345 -9.02 21.96 26.42
CA CYS A 345 -7.78 22.24 25.67
C CYS A 345 -7.98 23.40 24.70
N PHE A 346 -8.95 24.30 24.97
CA PHE A 346 -9.29 25.37 24.04
C PHE A 346 -8.20 26.47 23.96
N ASP A 347 -7.41 26.63 25.01
CA ASP A 347 -6.27 27.55 25.13
C ASP A 347 -4.90 26.86 25.03
N GLN A 348 -4.89 25.62 24.58
CA GLN A 348 -3.67 24.80 24.45
C GLN A 348 -3.36 24.50 23.00
N ASP A 349 -2.08 24.53 22.60
CA ASP A 349 -1.57 23.92 21.39
C ASP A 349 -1.56 22.41 21.57
N VAL A 350 -2.08 21.67 20.60
CA VAL A 350 -2.14 20.20 20.64
C VAL A 350 -1.49 19.62 19.40
N PHE A 351 -0.45 18.83 19.61
CA PHE A 351 0.28 18.11 18.58
C PHE A 351 0.13 16.62 18.84
N VAL A 352 -0.23 15.85 17.80
CA VAL A 352 -0.36 14.39 17.88
C VAL A 352 0.43 13.75 16.76
N ASN A 353 1.20 12.71 17.09
CA ASN A 353 2.06 12.00 16.15
C ASN A 353 1.90 10.48 16.30
N ALA A 354 1.72 9.78 15.19
CA ALA A 354 1.88 8.33 15.11
C ALA A 354 3.34 8.00 14.82
N VAL A 355 4.00 7.27 15.73
CA VAL A 355 5.42 6.96 15.64
C VAL A 355 5.72 6.07 14.44
N GLY A 356 6.90 6.22 13.85
CA GLY A 356 7.38 5.41 12.71
C GLY A 356 6.82 5.82 11.36
N GLY A 357 6.13 6.99 11.26
CA GLY A 357 5.60 7.50 10.00
C GLY A 357 4.43 6.71 9.42
N VAL A 358 3.80 5.86 10.23
CA VAL A 358 2.62 5.10 9.80
C VAL A 358 1.41 6.03 9.69
N LYS A 359 0.58 5.82 8.66
CA LYS A 359 -0.68 6.54 8.50
C LYS A 359 -1.83 5.68 9.00
N ILE A 360 -2.43 6.08 10.12
CA ILE A 360 -3.57 5.39 10.72
C ILE A 360 -4.86 6.06 10.25
N SER A 361 -5.69 5.33 9.53
CA SER A 361 -6.98 5.82 9.02
C SER A 361 -8.20 5.28 9.79
N GLU A 362 -8.01 4.26 10.63
CA GLU A 362 -9.10 3.67 11.38
C GLU A 362 -9.41 4.42 12.68
N PRO A 363 -10.69 4.57 13.07
CA PRO A 363 -11.09 5.27 14.28
C PRO A 363 -10.77 4.50 15.57
N ALA A 364 -10.29 3.27 15.49
CA ALA A 364 -9.88 2.48 16.66
C ALA A 364 -8.81 3.16 17.52
N VAL A 365 -8.07 4.11 16.97
CA VAL A 365 -7.01 4.87 17.65
C VAL A 365 -7.56 6.02 18.54
N ASP A 366 -8.82 6.40 18.41
CA ASP A 366 -9.40 7.59 19.07
C ASP A 366 -9.17 7.61 20.57
N LEU A 367 -9.45 6.48 21.24
CA LEU A 367 -9.30 6.37 22.68
C LEU A 367 -7.85 6.57 23.11
N ALA A 368 -6.90 6.02 22.37
CA ALA A 368 -5.46 6.20 22.63
C ALA A 368 -5.02 7.65 22.43
N VAL A 369 -5.52 8.32 21.38
CA VAL A 369 -5.27 9.76 21.14
C VAL A 369 -5.77 10.59 22.33
N LEU A 370 -6.97 10.33 22.81
CA LEU A 370 -7.52 11.07 23.95
C LEU A 370 -6.74 10.84 25.23
N LEU A 371 -6.33 9.60 25.52
CA LEU A 371 -5.53 9.28 26.70
C LEU A 371 -4.11 9.85 26.60
N SER A 372 -3.48 9.87 25.43
CA SER A 372 -2.17 10.52 25.24
C SER A 372 -2.25 12.03 25.46
N ILE A 373 -3.31 12.70 24.96
CA ILE A 373 -3.55 14.13 25.19
C ILE A 373 -3.72 14.43 26.68
N VAL A 374 -4.54 13.65 27.39
CA VAL A 374 -4.75 13.85 28.83
C VAL A 374 -3.49 13.56 29.65
N SER A 375 -2.72 12.56 29.24
CA SER A 375 -1.41 12.24 29.83
C SER A 375 -0.44 13.41 29.70
N SER A 376 -0.31 13.98 28.49
CA SER A 376 0.53 15.15 28.23
C SER A 376 0.06 16.38 29.02
N LEU A 377 -1.22 16.72 28.92
CA LEU A 377 -1.81 17.88 29.63
C LEU A 377 -1.60 17.83 31.14
N LYS A 378 -1.65 16.65 31.74
CA LYS A 378 -1.47 16.46 33.19
C LYS A 378 -0.03 16.14 33.59
N ASN A 379 0.87 16.08 32.62
CA ASN A 379 2.25 15.64 32.79
C ASN A 379 2.36 14.35 33.62
N LYS A 380 1.47 13.38 33.35
CA LYS A 380 1.43 12.09 34.04
C LYS A 380 1.54 10.96 33.01
N ALA A 381 2.60 10.17 33.08
CA ALA A 381 2.83 9.05 32.20
C ALA A 381 1.74 7.97 32.35
N LEU A 382 1.47 7.27 31.25
CA LEU A 382 0.69 6.05 31.24
C LEU A 382 1.61 4.83 31.48
N ASN A 383 1.04 3.77 32.03
CA ASN A 383 1.77 2.52 32.21
C ASN A 383 2.33 2.01 30.87
N ASN A 384 3.62 1.74 30.78
CA ASN A 384 4.31 1.31 29.55
C ASN A 384 3.92 -0.10 29.08
N LYS A 385 3.18 -0.87 29.90
CA LYS A 385 2.60 -2.16 29.55
C LYS A 385 1.11 -2.09 29.25
N LEU A 386 0.55 -0.89 29.07
CA LEU A 386 -0.83 -0.65 28.73
C LEU A 386 -0.99 -0.49 27.22
N ILE A 387 -1.96 -1.20 26.64
CA ILE A 387 -2.48 -0.89 25.30
C ILE A 387 -3.89 -0.34 25.39
N VAL A 388 -4.24 0.52 24.45
CA VAL A 388 -5.55 1.14 24.39
C VAL A 388 -6.06 1.13 22.94
N PHE A 389 -7.29 0.71 22.73
CA PHE A 389 -7.98 0.93 21.46
C PHE A 389 -9.48 1.08 21.66
N GLY A 390 -10.14 1.78 20.73
CA GLY A 390 -11.58 1.98 20.71
C GLY A 390 -11.95 3.23 19.94
N GLU A 391 -13.04 3.18 19.16
CA GLU A 391 -13.62 4.34 18.52
C GLU A 391 -14.36 5.15 19.56
N VAL A 392 -14.26 6.49 19.52
CA VAL A 392 -14.99 7.38 20.41
C VAL A 392 -16.02 8.17 19.63
N GLY A 393 -17.31 7.97 19.98
CA GLY A 393 -18.42 8.69 19.38
C GLY A 393 -18.63 10.08 19.98
N LEU A 394 -19.43 10.90 19.29
CA LEU A 394 -19.68 12.30 19.68
C LEU A 394 -20.46 12.45 21.01
N ALA A 395 -21.16 11.39 21.46
CA ALA A 395 -21.80 11.36 22.77
C ALA A 395 -20.90 10.83 23.90
N GLY A 396 -19.58 10.66 23.63
CA GLY A 396 -18.59 10.17 24.60
C GLY A 396 -18.66 8.66 24.84
N GLU A 397 -19.41 7.93 24.04
CA GLU A 397 -19.44 6.46 24.06
C GLU A 397 -18.18 5.87 23.42
N VAL A 398 -17.73 4.74 23.94
CA VAL A 398 -16.63 3.96 23.38
C VAL A 398 -17.21 2.78 22.61
N ARG A 399 -17.03 2.80 21.28
CA ARG A 399 -17.60 1.85 20.34
C ARG A 399 -16.65 0.69 20.07
N PRO A 400 -17.22 -0.51 19.81
CA PRO A 400 -16.41 -1.68 19.45
C PRO A 400 -15.70 -1.48 18.12
N VAL A 401 -14.52 -2.09 18.01
CA VAL A 401 -13.72 -2.12 16.80
C VAL A 401 -13.61 -3.54 16.25
N GLN A 402 -13.30 -3.65 14.97
CA GLN A 402 -13.14 -4.95 14.34
C GLN A 402 -11.92 -5.69 14.89
N ARG A 403 -12.02 -7.04 14.94
CA ARG A 403 -10.93 -7.94 15.33
C ARG A 403 -10.31 -7.62 16.69
N GLY A 404 -11.11 -7.22 17.67
CA GLY A 404 -10.63 -6.87 19.02
C GLY A 404 -9.85 -7.98 19.69
N GLN A 405 -10.23 -9.25 19.47
CA GLN A 405 -9.55 -10.39 20.07
C GLN A 405 -8.15 -10.61 19.48
N GLU A 406 -7.99 -10.44 18.17
CA GLU A 406 -6.71 -10.55 17.49
C GLU A 406 -5.75 -9.45 17.95
N ARG A 407 -6.26 -8.23 18.13
CA ARG A 407 -5.49 -7.09 18.67
C ARG A 407 -4.96 -7.38 20.08
N LEU A 408 -5.81 -7.91 20.96
CA LEU A 408 -5.42 -8.28 22.32
C LEU A 408 -4.39 -9.41 22.34
N LYS A 409 -4.58 -10.44 21.51
CA LYS A 409 -3.64 -11.57 21.43
C LYS A 409 -2.25 -11.12 20.93
N GLU A 410 -2.20 -10.24 19.95
CA GLU A 410 -0.92 -9.71 19.46
C GLU A 410 -0.23 -8.86 20.51
N ALA A 411 -0.96 -8.00 21.22
CA ALA A 411 -0.41 -7.23 22.32
C ALA A 411 0.13 -8.09 23.45
N ALA A 412 -0.62 -9.14 23.86
CA ALA A 412 -0.18 -10.08 24.87
C ALA A 412 1.10 -10.82 24.46
N LYS A 413 1.18 -11.25 23.20
CA LYS A 413 2.36 -11.90 22.62
C LYS A 413 3.61 -11.00 22.67
N LEU A 414 3.42 -9.69 22.55
CA LEU A 414 4.49 -8.69 22.63
C LEU A 414 4.76 -8.21 24.07
N GLY A 415 4.15 -8.83 25.07
CA GLY A 415 4.46 -8.62 26.48
C GLY A 415 3.71 -7.46 27.15
N PHE A 416 2.60 -6.98 26.56
CA PHE A 416 1.71 -6.04 27.22
C PHE A 416 0.80 -6.75 28.20
N THR A 417 0.61 -6.16 29.37
CA THR A 417 -0.08 -6.80 30.51
C THR A 417 -1.40 -6.16 30.86
N HIS A 418 -1.68 -4.97 30.36
CA HIS A 418 -2.92 -4.23 30.60
C HIS A 418 -3.54 -3.77 29.29
N ALA A 419 -4.87 -3.79 29.20
CA ALA A 419 -5.60 -3.29 28.06
C ALA A 419 -6.86 -2.53 28.48
N ILE A 420 -7.09 -1.32 27.94
CA ILE A 420 -8.35 -0.57 28.04
C ILE A 420 -9.01 -0.61 26.66
N VAL A 421 -10.17 -1.24 26.56
CA VAL A 421 -10.83 -1.53 25.30
C VAL A 421 -12.35 -1.33 25.40
N PRO A 422 -13.08 -1.20 24.29
CA PRO A 422 -14.54 -1.23 24.31
C PRO A 422 -15.05 -2.49 25.04
N LYS A 423 -16.06 -2.38 25.85
CA LYS A 423 -16.63 -3.49 26.61
C LYS A 423 -17.05 -4.66 25.72
N ALA A 424 -17.58 -4.37 24.53
CA ALA A 424 -17.96 -5.37 23.54
C ALA A 424 -16.74 -6.13 22.94
N ASN A 425 -15.54 -5.55 23.01
CA ASN A 425 -14.29 -6.19 22.62
C ASN A 425 -13.57 -6.93 23.77
N ALA A 426 -14.05 -6.77 25.00
CA ALA A 426 -13.48 -7.50 26.14
C ALA A 426 -13.63 -9.02 25.92
N PRO A 427 -12.59 -9.82 26.20
CA PRO A 427 -12.61 -11.24 25.94
C PRO A 427 -13.54 -11.97 26.92
N LYS A 428 -14.30 -12.95 26.42
CA LYS A 428 -15.13 -13.82 27.27
C LYS A 428 -14.29 -14.75 28.16
N GLN A 429 -13.10 -15.11 27.70
CA GLN A 429 -12.13 -15.91 28.44
C GLN A 429 -10.89 -15.06 28.71
N PRO A 430 -10.31 -15.16 29.93
CA PRO A 430 -9.08 -14.42 30.27
C PRO A 430 -7.96 -14.67 29.24
N ILE A 431 -7.24 -13.64 28.86
CA ILE A 431 -6.00 -13.77 28.08
C ILE A 431 -4.86 -13.94 29.09
N GLN A 432 -4.09 -15.00 28.93
CA GLN A 432 -2.98 -15.28 29.83
C GLN A 432 -1.99 -14.12 29.87
N GLY A 433 -1.68 -13.61 31.05
CA GLY A 433 -0.73 -12.53 31.27
C GLY A 433 -1.26 -11.14 30.96
N MET A 434 -2.56 -10.96 30.63
CA MET A 434 -3.14 -9.67 30.31
C MET A 434 -4.43 -9.41 31.10
N GLN A 435 -4.49 -8.28 31.80
CA GLN A 435 -5.69 -7.77 32.43
C GLN A 435 -6.42 -6.82 31.48
N VAL A 436 -7.66 -7.13 31.12
CA VAL A 436 -8.46 -6.36 30.15
C VAL A 436 -9.59 -5.61 30.86
N PHE A 437 -9.65 -4.31 30.66
CA PHE A 437 -10.68 -3.43 31.21
C PHE A 437 -11.62 -3.00 30.09
N GLY A 438 -12.85 -3.50 30.12
CA GLY A 438 -13.89 -3.13 29.16
C GLY A 438 -14.59 -1.84 29.61
N VAL A 439 -14.63 -0.83 28.73
CA VAL A 439 -15.26 0.46 28.99
C VAL A 439 -16.33 0.77 27.93
N ASP A 440 -17.40 1.44 28.37
CA ASP A 440 -18.50 1.87 27.50
C ASP A 440 -18.47 3.40 27.25
N ARG A 441 -17.73 4.15 28.08
CA ARG A 441 -17.65 5.61 28.02
C ARG A 441 -16.23 6.12 28.26
N LEU A 442 -15.91 7.29 27.69
CA LEU A 442 -14.62 7.94 27.83
C LEU A 442 -14.21 8.19 29.30
N GLU A 443 -15.16 8.64 30.13
CA GLU A 443 -14.90 8.86 31.56
C GLU A 443 -14.41 7.62 32.30
N GLN A 444 -14.98 6.44 31.97
CA GLN A 444 -14.55 5.16 32.56
C GLN A 444 -13.09 4.84 32.19
N ALA A 445 -12.69 5.10 30.94
CA ALA A 445 -11.32 4.91 30.51
C ALA A 445 -10.35 5.84 31.25
N LEU A 446 -10.71 7.12 31.41
CA LEU A 446 -9.91 8.10 32.15
C LEU A 446 -9.78 7.75 33.64
N ASN A 447 -10.85 7.25 34.25
CA ASN A 447 -10.79 6.80 35.63
C ASN A 447 -9.90 5.56 35.78
N LYS A 448 -10.00 4.60 34.83
CA LYS A 448 -9.20 3.40 34.87
C LYS A 448 -7.69 3.67 34.72
N VAL A 449 -7.32 4.64 33.87
CA VAL A 449 -5.92 5.09 33.76
C VAL A 449 -5.39 5.71 35.07
N ARG A 450 -6.24 6.33 35.88
CA ARG A 450 -5.80 6.91 37.16
C ARG A 450 -5.54 5.84 38.23
N GLU A 451 -6.15 4.66 38.09
CA GLU A 451 -6.01 3.53 38.99
C GLU A 451 -4.79 2.68 38.67
N LEU A 452 -4.28 2.73 37.42
CA LEU A 452 -3.11 1.99 36.90
C LEU A 452 -1.82 2.83 37.05
#